data_158c59993ec51404b8b99df93720b37f
#
_entry.id   158c59993ec51404b8b99df93720b37f
#
_cell.length_a   1.000
_cell.length_b   1.000
_cell.length_c   1.000
_cell.angle_alpha   90.00
_cell.angle_beta   90.00
_cell.angle_gamma   90.00
#
_symmetry.space_group_name_H-M   'P 1'
#
loop_
_entity.id
_entity.type
_entity.pdbx_description
1 polymer ?
#
loop_
_entity_poly.entity_id
_entity_poly.type
_entity_poly.pdbx_seq_one_letter_code
_entity_poly.pdbx_strand_id
1 'polypeptide(L)'
;LSSTTLVNLIVDLDERFADDADARERLARAGFDVRVDTGASDPVLAWIDDIFGGAWSSEVAAAQCALATRDGNPAGFAAFDPRGLRYAWLRGVAREPGVGIFGPFGVGEEYRALRQAQGDTLGSLLLQIALCGLRMRGYQRALIAATSDALVPYYGRHAGAQVIERFDRAQFTPEPVRTVVLASGSGTNFQSVIDSVADGLPLELVALVSNKADALAIERARRAGIPAVALPWLRSEQSRERYDAQLSDAVEQYNPELVLLLGWMHLLDPSFVAAFPEMLNVHPSFLPLDPSRDVVGMPDGATIPAFRGPHAVRDALVANSPWVGASVHEVTVDTDRGRVLARKPLRVLAGEDEEGLLARLHPIEHKLVATAIKRWLYERA
;
A
#
# COMPACT_ATOMS: atom_id res chain seq x y z
N LEU A 1 1.51 -15.94 15.38
CA LEU A 1 1.56 -14.57 15.89
C LEU A 1 2.79 -13.90 15.29
N SER A 2 2.66 -13.15 14.19
CA SER A 2 3.75 -12.31 13.71
C SER A 2 3.99 -11.25 14.79
N SER A 3 5.23 -11.13 15.27
CA SER A 3 5.64 -10.09 16.21
C SER A 3 5.18 -8.73 15.71
N THR A 4 4.32 -8.06 16.45
CA THR A 4 3.89 -6.69 16.19
C THR A 4 5.00 -5.68 16.50
N THR A 5 6.09 -6.15 17.14
CA THR A 5 7.22 -5.33 17.56
C THR A 5 8.03 -4.88 16.34
N LEU A 6 8.18 -3.60 16.21
CA LEU A 6 9.04 -2.92 15.25
C LEU A 6 10.23 -2.28 15.94
N VAL A 7 11.27 -2.03 15.17
CA VAL A 7 12.53 -1.49 15.67
C VAL A 7 12.94 -0.27 14.85
N ASN A 8 13.26 0.81 15.52
CA ASN A 8 13.96 1.94 14.94
C ASN A 8 15.45 1.80 15.19
N LEU A 9 16.25 1.91 14.12
CA LEU A 9 17.69 1.86 14.16
C LEU A 9 18.28 3.19 13.70
N ILE A 10 19.44 3.56 14.25
CA ILE A 10 20.22 4.70 13.82
C ILE A 10 21.58 4.25 13.29
N VAL A 11 22.05 4.89 12.24
CA VAL A 11 23.38 4.70 11.64
C VAL A 11 24.10 6.04 11.64
N ASP A 12 25.32 6.09 12.15
CA ASP A 12 26.20 7.26 11.99
C ASP A 12 26.80 7.24 10.58
N LEU A 13 26.60 8.33 9.84
CA LEU A 13 27.08 8.48 8.47
C LEU A 13 28.53 9.01 8.47
N ASP A 14 29.47 8.19 8.93
CA ASP A 14 30.88 8.49 9.01
C ASP A 14 31.62 8.31 7.66
N GLU A 15 32.98 8.29 7.70
CA GLU A 15 33.82 8.17 6.49
C GLU A 15 33.61 6.87 5.70
N ARG A 16 33.03 5.83 6.30
CA ARG A 16 32.66 4.59 5.57
C ARG A 16 31.63 4.83 4.47
N PHE A 17 30.90 5.93 4.56
CA PHE A 17 29.87 6.34 3.61
C PHE A 17 30.27 7.60 2.83
N ALA A 18 31.58 7.87 2.68
CA ALA A 18 32.08 9.03 1.97
C ALA A 18 31.74 9.01 0.47
N ASP A 19 31.83 7.83 -0.14
CA ASP A 19 31.43 7.60 -1.52
C ASP A 19 30.91 6.17 -1.73
N ASP A 20 30.28 5.91 -2.87
CA ASP A 20 29.70 4.62 -3.23
C ASP A 20 30.42 3.92 -4.41
N ALA A 21 31.62 4.38 -4.78
CA ALA A 21 32.31 3.91 -5.98
C ALA A 21 32.66 2.42 -5.90
N ASP A 22 33.20 1.94 -4.76
CA ASP A 22 33.50 0.53 -4.57
C ASP A 22 32.25 -0.34 -4.62
N ALA A 23 31.14 0.09 -4.01
CA ALA A 23 29.87 -0.64 -4.05
C ALA A 23 29.33 -0.75 -5.47
N ARG A 24 29.39 0.32 -6.25
CA ARG A 24 28.98 0.32 -7.67
C ARG A 24 29.87 -0.59 -8.51
N GLU A 25 31.19 -0.52 -8.33
CA GLU A 25 32.11 -1.37 -9.06
C GLU A 25 31.87 -2.87 -8.79
N ARG A 26 31.61 -3.25 -7.53
CA ARG A 26 31.27 -4.63 -7.17
C ARG A 26 29.96 -5.08 -7.81
N LEU A 27 28.94 -4.22 -7.82
CA LEU A 27 27.68 -4.53 -8.49
C LEU A 27 27.86 -4.68 -10.01
N ALA A 28 28.64 -3.80 -10.64
CA ALA A 28 28.92 -3.89 -12.07
C ALA A 28 29.67 -5.17 -12.43
N ARG A 29 30.68 -5.58 -11.65
CA ARG A 29 31.39 -6.87 -11.82
C ARG A 29 30.45 -8.07 -11.68
N ALA A 30 29.39 -7.94 -10.90
CA ALA A 30 28.37 -8.96 -10.70
C ALA A 30 27.26 -8.94 -11.77
N GLY A 31 27.37 -8.06 -12.76
CA GLY A 31 26.40 -7.93 -13.84
C GLY A 31 25.17 -7.11 -13.48
N PHE A 32 25.24 -6.26 -12.45
CA PHE A 32 24.17 -5.32 -12.12
C PHE A 32 24.53 -3.90 -12.57
N ASP A 33 23.59 -3.23 -13.20
CA ASP A 33 23.65 -1.79 -13.41
C ASP A 33 22.89 -1.07 -12.27
N VAL A 34 23.48 0.02 -11.75
CA VAL A 34 22.89 0.77 -10.61
C VAL A 34 22.81 2.24 -10.91
N ARG A 35 21.60 2.77 -10.80
CA ARG A 35 21.33 4.22 -10.89
C ARG A 35 20.64 4.72 -9.65
N VAL A 36 20.79 6.01 -9.38
CA VAL A 36 20.08 6.72 -8.30
C VAL A 36 19.30 7.85 -8.93
N ASP A 37 17.99 7.78 -8.81
CA ASP A 37 17.07 8.77 -9.36
C ASP A 37 16.09 9.26 -8.29
N THR A 38 15.44 10.40 -8.52
CA THR A 38 14.30 10.83 -7.71
C THR A 38 13.08 10.04 -8.12
N GLY A 39 12.55 9.24 -7.21
CA GLY A 39 11.47 8.31 -7.49
C GLY A 39 11.92 7.12 -8.34
N ALA A 40 10.95 6.46 -8.95
CA ALA A 40 11.16 5.37 -9.90
C ALA A 40 10.12 5.44 -11.02
N SER A 41 10.42 4.84 -12.17
CA SER A 41 9.47 4.75 -13.29
C SER A 41 8.27 3.86 -12.94
N ASP A 42 7.13 4.07 -13.59
CA ASP A 42 5.91 3.29 -13.35
C ASP A 42 6.14 1.76 -13.43
N PRO A 43 6.88 1.20 -14.40
CA PRO A 43 7.17 -0.23 -14.45
C PRO A 43 7.93 -0.73 -13.21
N VAL A 44 8.88 0.06 -12.68
CA VAL A 44 9.62 -0.27 -11.46
C VAL A 44 8.70 -0.19 -10.24
N LEU A 45 7.86 0.84 -10.16
CA LEU A 45 6.88 0.98 -9.07
C LEU A 45 5.87 -0.18 -9.10
N ALA A 46 5.41 -0.59 -10.28
CA ALA A 46 4.53 -1.74 -10.43
C ALA A 46 5.22 -3.06 -10.05
N TRP A 47 6.50 -3.22 -10.38
CA TRP A 47 7.32 -4.37 -9.94
C TRP A 47 7.46 -4.40 -8.41
N ILE A 48 7.68 -3.24 -7.78
CA ILE A 48 7.73 -3.14 -6.31
C ILE A 48 6.40 -3.58 -5.69
N ASP A 49 5.27 -3.14 -6.23
CA ASP A 49 3.95 -3.52 -5.76
C ASP A 49 3.67 -5.01 -5.94
N ASP A 50 4.14 -5.60 -7.04
CA ASP A 50 3.97 -7.03 -7.30
C ASP A 50 4.77 -7.90 -6.31
N ILE A 51 6.02 -7.54 -6.04
CA ILE A 51 6.95 -8.39 -5.26
C ILE A 51 6.85 -8.13 -3.74
N PHE A 52 6.59 -6.88 -3.30
CA PHE A 52 6.74 -6.47 -1.90
C PHE A 52 5.42 -6.12 -1.19
N GLY A 53 4.28 -6.45 -1.77
CA GLY A 53 3.01 -6.41 -1.05
C GLY A 53 2.16 -5.15 -1.23
N GLY A 54 2.52 -4.28 -2.18
CA GLY A 54 1.59 -3.28 -2.73
C GLY A 54 1.50 -1.94 -2.01
N ALA A 55 2.32 -1.66 -0.98
CA ALA A 55 2.26 -0.39 -0.24
C ALA A 55 3.52 0.49 -0.38
N TRP A 56 4.63 -0.05 -0.87
CA TRP A 56 5.91 0.67 -0.88
C TRP A 56 6.11 1.59 -2.08
N SER A 57 5.42 1.36 -3.19
CA SER A 57 5.62 2.13 -4.42
C SER A 57 5.43 3.63 -4.25
N SER A 58 4.45 4.05 -3.46
CA SER A 58 4.19 5.47 -3.20
C SER A 58 5.27 6.14 -2.33
N GLU A 59 5.90 5.37 -1.42
CA GLU A 59 7.04 5.85 -0.64
C GLU A 59 8.28 6.01 -1.53
N VAL A 60 8.53 5.03 -2.41
CA VAL A 60 9.62 5.08 -3.39
C VAL A 60 9.42 6.22 -4.38
N ALA A 61 8.18 6.47 -4.84
CA ALA A 61 7.88 7.57 -5.75
C ALA A 61 8.20 8.95 -5.14
N ALA A 62 8.14 9.08 -3.81
CA ALA A 62 8.43 10.32 -3.07
C ALA A 62 9.88 10.41 -2.56
N ALA A 63 10.74 9.43 -2.82
CA ALA A 63 12.08 9.30 -2.28
C ALA A 63 13.17 9.40 -3.37
N GLN A 64 14.43 9.45 -2.96
CA GLN A 64 15.54 9.02 -3.81
C GLN A 64 15.55 7.50 -3.86
N CYS A 65 15.85 6.91 -5.00
CA CYS A 65 15.85 5.47 -5.18
C CYS A 65 17.14 5.01 -5.84
N ALA A 66 17.95 4.23 -5.12
CA ALA A 66 19.02 3.43 -5.71
C ALA A 66 18.38 2.16 -6.28
N LEU A 67 18.33 2.03 -7.60
CA LEU A 67 17.76 0.91 -8.33
C LEU A 67 18.88 0.09 -8.96
N ALA A 68 18.93 -1.19 -8.64
CA ALA A 68 19.76 -2.17 -9.34
C ALA A 68 18.93 -2.92 -10.39
N THR A 69 19.47 -3.02 -11.60
CA THR A 69 18.88 -3.81 -12.68
C THR A 69 19.88 -4.84 -13.18
N ARG A 70 19.38 -5.96 -13.70
CA ARG A 70 20.16 -6.98 -14.40
C ARG A 70 19.47 -7.29 -15.73
N ASP A 71 20.19 -7.19 -16.81
CA ASP A 71 19.64 -7.37 -18.17
C ASP A 71 18.39 -6.49 -18.43
N GLY A 72 18.41 -5.27 -17.87
CA GLY A 72 17.30 -4.32 -17.95
C GLY A 72 16.12 -4.55 -17.01
N ASN A 73 16.10 -5.66 -16.26
CA ASN A 73 15.03 -5.99 -15.30
C ASN A 73 15.37 -5.54 -13.90
N PRO A 74 14.40 -5.04 -13.10
CA PRO A 74 14.63 -4.67 -11.71
C PRO A 74 15.07 -5.88 -10.89
N ALA A 75 16.14 -5.72 -10.11
CA ALA A 75 16.70 -6.75 -9.24
C ALA A 75 16.61 -6.39 -7.77
N GLY A 76 16.69 -5.11 -7.44
CA GLY A 76 16.58 -4.62 -6.07
C GLY A 76 16.55 -3.10 -6.03
N PHE A 77 16.09 -2.55 -4.93
CA PHE A 77 16.04 -1.10 -4.72
C PHE A 77 16.31 -0.75 -3.26
N ALA A 78 16.78 0.46 -3.04
CA ALA A 78 16.88 1.08 -1.72
C ALA A 78 16.43 2.54 -1.82
N ALA A 79 15.34 2.86 -1.19
CA ALA A 79 14.84 4.22 -1.11
C ALA A 79 15.46 4.96 0.07
N PHE A 80 15.63 6.27 -0.05
CA PHE A 80 16.14 7.13 1.01
C PHE A 80 15.71 8.58 0.79
N ASP A 81 15.77 9.39 1.84
CA ASP A 81 15.35 10.79 1.81
C ASP A 81 13.93 11.00 1.24
N PRO A 82 12.91 10.29 1.74
CA PRO A 82 11.54 10.44 1.27
C PRO A 82 10.96 11.79 1.70
N ARG A 83 10.12 12.37 0.83
CA ARG A 83 9.44 13.63 1.11
C ARG A 83 7.98 13.38 1.49
N GLY A 84 7.49 14.06 2.52
CA GLY A 84 6.08 14.09 2.88
C GLY A 84 5.55 12.86 3.62
N LEU A 85 6.40 11.95 4.08
CA LEU A 85 5.95 10.83 4.93
C LEU A 85 5.42 11.31 6.28
N ARG A 86 4.31 10.73 6.71
CA ARG A 86 3.60 11.08 7.95
C ARG A 86 3.24 9.82 8.74
N TYR A 87 4.28 9.08 9.16
CA TYR A 87 4.07 7.93 10.05
C TYR A 87 4.30 8.33 11.51
N ALA A 88 3.48 7.80 12.40
CA ALA A 88 3.60 8.07 13.84
C ALA A 88 4.97 7.69 14.40
N TRP A 89 5.55 6.58 13.94
CA TRP A 89 6.87 6.10 14.36
C TRP A 89 8.05 6.91 13.81
N LEU A 90 7.81 7.88 12.93
CA LEU A 90 8.81 8.84 12.47
C LEU A 90 8.86 10.11 13.33
N ARG A 91 8.16 10.14 14.46
CA ARG A 91 8.26 11.24 15.44
C ARG A 91 9.60 11.18 16.20
N GLY A 92 9.99 12.24 16.81
CA GLY A 92 11.23 12.28 17.60
C GLY A 92 12.46 12.30 16.70
N VAL A 93 13.28 11.24 16.70
CA VAL A 93 14.58 11.19 16.00
C VAL A 93 14.48 11.55 14.51
N ALA A 94 13.41 11.19 13.82
CA ALA A 94 13.20 11.57 12.42
C ALA A 94 13.08 13.10 12.19
N ARG A 95 12.79 13.85 13.22
CA ARG A 95 12.69 15.34 13.19
C ARG A 95 13.94 16.04 13.66
N GLU A 96 14.94 15.31 14.14
CA GLU A 96 16.18 15.89 14.56
C GLU A 96 16.96 16.41 13.36
N PRO A 97 17.58 17.63 13.47
CA PRO A 97 18.43 18.12 12.40
C PRO A 97 19.57 17.14 12.07
N GLY A 98 19.86 16.96 10.79
CA GLY A 98 20.94 16.10 10.32
C GLY A 98 20.60 14.61 10.32
N VAL A 99 19.34 14.20 10.57
CA VAL A 99 18.88 12.83 10.43
C VAL A 99 18.11 12.67 9.11
N GLY A 100 18.61 11.79 8.23
CA GLY A 100 17.92 11.34 7.01
C GLY A 100 17.20 10.02 7.23
N ILE A 101 16.21 9.72 6.41
CA ILE A 101 15.42 8.49 6.51
C ILE A 101 15.88 7.53 5.42
N PHE A 102 16.12 6.26 5.80
CA PHE A 102 16.39 5.15 4.91
C PHE A 102 15.17 4.20 4.88
N GLY A 103 14.75 3.82 3.68
CA GLY A 103 13.67 2.86 3.40
C GLY A 103 12.56 3.48 2.54
N PRO A 104 11.69 2.62 1.95
CA PRO A 104 11.74 1.16 1.97
C PRO A 104 12.89 0.58 1.14
N PHE A 105 13.17 -0.71 1.38
CA PHE A 105 14.30 -1.41 0.80
C PHE A 105 13.93 -2.87 0.48
N GLY A 106 14.28 -3.35 -0.71
CA GLY A 106 13.94 -4.69 -1.15
C GLY A 106 14.87 -5.27 -2.22
N VAL A 107 15.01 -6.60 -2.20
CA VAL A 107 15.77 -7.38 -3.20
C VAL A 107 14.86 -8.48 -3.72
N GLY A 108 14.78 -8.65 -5.05
CA GLY A 108 14.06 -9.73 -5.70
C GLY A 108 14.48 -11.10 -5.17
N GLU A 109 13.55 -12.05 -5.04
CA GLU A 109 13.78 -13.32 -4.37
C GLU A 109 14.95 -14.09 -5.01
N GLU A 110 15.05 -14.11 -6.32
CA GLU A 110 16.11 -14.74 -7.10
C GLU A 110 17.50 -14.20 -6.82
N TYR A 111 17.62 -12.96 -6.31
CA TYR A 111 18.90 -12.29 -6.02
C TYR A 111 19.28 -12.29 -4.53
N ARG A 112 18.36 -12.69 -3.62
CA ARG A 112 18.61 -12.68 -2.17
C ARG A 112 19.74 -13.59 -1.74
N ALA A 113 19.88 -14.74 -2.42
CA ALA A 113 20.89 -15.75 -2.10
C ALA A 113 22.22 -15.53 -2.81
N LEU A 114 22.29 -14.61 -3.79
CA LEU A 114 23.52 -14.35 -4.54
C LEU A 114 24.53 -13.62 -3.66
N ARG A 115 25.58 -14.36 -3.23
CA ARG A 115 26.72 -13.78 -2.52
C ARG A 115 27.74 -13.32 -3.53
N GLN A 116 28.18 -12.08 -3.40
CA GLN A 116 29.29 -11.48 -4.13
C GLN A 116 30.63 -11.94 -3.55
N ALA A 117 31.73 -11.67 -4.28
CA ALA A 117 33.08 -11.79 -3.73
C ALA A 117 33.16 -10.98 -2.43
N GLN A 118 33.81 -11.53 -1.40
CA GLN A 118 33.95 -10.96 -0.05
C GLN A 118 32.70 -11.08 0.86
N GLY A 119 31.68 -11.86 0.47
CA GLY A 119 30.51 -12.11 1.33
C GLY A 119 29.41 -11.04 1.25
N ASP A 120 29.56 -10.05 0.38
CA ASP A 120 28.53 -9.04 0.16
C ASP A 120 27.35 -9.63 -0.64
N THR A 121 26.19 -8.98 -0.47
CA THR A 121 24.97 -9.30 -1.19
C THR A 121 24.52 -8.06 -1.98
N LEU A 122 23.65 -8.24 -2.99
CA LEU A 122 23.02 -7.12 -3.67
C LEU A 122 22.41 -6.14 -2.67
N GLY A 123 21.75 -6.66 -1.62
CA GLY A 123 21.13 -5.83 -0.59
C GLY A 123 22.16 -5.01 0.21
N SER A 124 23.29 -5.58 0.63
CA SER A 124 24.29 -4.84 1.42
C SER A 124 24.92 -3.71 0.62
N LEU A 125 25.15 -3.92 -0.67
CA LEU A 125 25.71 -2.90 -1.55
C LEU A 125 24.69 -1.78 -1.86
N LEU A 126 23.41 -2.11 -2.08
CA LEU A 126 22.36 -1.10 -2.22
C LEU A 126 22.14 -0.29 -0.94
N LEU A 127 22.21 -0.93 0.23
CA LEU A 127 22.18 -0.25 1.53
C LEU A 127 23.33 0.76 1.63
N GLN A 128 24.55 0.36 1.26
CA GLN A 128 25.71 1.26 1.27
C GLN A 128 25.51 2.44 0.34
N ILE A 129 25.05 2.23 -0.92
CA ILE A 129 24.79 3.31 -1.87
C ILE A 129 23.76 4.31 -1.32
N ALA A 130 22.68 3.83 -0.72
CA ALA A 130 21.65 4.69 -0.15
C ALA A 130 22.16 5.50 1.05
N LEU A 131 22.98 4.89 1.94
CA LEU A 131 23.58 5.60 3.08
C LEU A 131 24.61 6.64 2.62
N CYS A 132 25.42 6.34 1.61
CA CYS A 132 26.29 7.34 0.95
C CYS A 132 25.46 8.48 0.36
N GLY A 133 24.35 8.16 -0.31
CA GLY A 133 23.44 9.17 -0.85
C GLY A 133 22.86 10.11 0.21
N LEU A 134 22.54 9.61 1.41
CA LEU A 134 22.13 10.44 2.54
C LEU A 134 23.28 11.35 3.02
N ARG A 135 24.48 10.79 3.21
CA ARG A 135 25.65 11.57 3.62
C ARG A 135 25.97 12.68 2.61
N MET A 136 25.98 12.40 1.33
CA MET A 136 26.22 13.39 0.27
C MET A 136 25.20 14.53 0.27
N ARG A 137 24.00 14.31 0.83
CA ARG A 137 22.96 15.33 1.04
C ARG A 137 23.12 16.12 2.33
N GLY A 138 24.20 15.86 3.10
CA GLY A 138 24.54 16.57 4.32
C GLY A 138 23.94 15.97 5.60
N TYR A 139 23.29 14.82 5.53
CA TYR A 139 22.85 14.12 6.73
C TYR A 139 24.05 13.53 7.48
N GLN A 140 23.98 13.56 8.80
CA GLN A 140 25.00 13.04 9.70
C GLN A 140 24.64 11.67 10.24
N ARG A 141 23.36 11.37 10.28
CA ARG A 141 22.81 10.08 10.72
C ARG A 141 21.70 9.64 9.79
N ALA A 142 21.47 8.32 9.73
CA ALA A 142 20.37 7.73 9.01
C ALA A 142 19.46 6.96 9.97
N LEU A 143 18.15 7.23 9.92
CA LEU A 143 17.12 6.47 10.61
C LEU A 143 16.63 5.34 9.69
N ILE A 144 16.74 4.09 10.15
CA ILE A 144 16.10 2.93 9.56
C ILE A 144 14.84 2.68 10.39
N ALA A 145 13.70 3.11 9.86
CA ALA A 145 12.45 3.14 10.61
C ALA A 145 11.64 1.85 10.49
N ALA A 146 11.01 1.46 11.58
CA ALA A 146 9.99 0.42 11.63
C ALA A 146 10.39 -0.92 10.99
N THR A 147 11.66 -1.32 11.15
CA THR A 147 12.12 -2.63 10.68
C THR A 147 11.75 -3.75 11.65
N SER A 148 11.82 -5.02 11.21
CA SER A 148 11.59 -6.17 12.09
C SER A 148 12.85 -6.51 12.92
N ASP A 149 12.67 -7.09 14.11
CA ASP A 149 13.77 -7.58 14.94
C ASP A 149 14.69 -8.56 14.20
N ALA A 150 14.15 -9.35 13.27
CA ALA A 150 14.91 -10.29 12.46
C ALA A 150 15.97 -9.63 11.57
N LEU A 151 15.80 -8.36 11.22
CA LEU A 151 16.72 -7.59 10.37
C LEU A 151 17.76 -6.78 11.18
N VAL A 152 17.62 -6.68 12.49
CA VAL A 152 18.58 -5.95 13.35
C VAL A 152 20.02 -6.47 13.17
N PRO A 153 20.30 -7.80 13.17
CA PRO A 153 21.66 -8.29 12.93
C PRO A 153 22.20 -7.97 11.53
N TYR A 154 21.34 -7.90 10.54
CA TYR A 154 21.73 -7.53 9.17
C TYR A 154 22.19 -6.07 9.11
N TYR A 155 21.41 -5.15 9.59
CA TYR A 155 21.77 -3.72 9.60
C TYR A 155 22.94 -3.41 10.53
N GLY A 156 23.03 -4.11 11.67
CA GLY A 156 24.20 -4.00 12.56
C GLY A 156 25.49 -4.40 11.87
N ARG A 157 25.48 -5.50 11.12
CA ARG A 157 26.66 -6.01 10.39
C ARG A 157 27.07 -5.12 9.22
N HIS A 158 26.11 -4.71 8.39
CA HIS A 158 26.39 -4.05 7.12
C HIS A 158 26.43 -2.51 7.20
N ALA A 159 25.82 -1.91 8.21
CA ALA A 159 25.78 -0.47 8.38
C ALA A 159 26.26 0.03 9.76
N GLY A 160 26.56 -0.87 10.70
CA GLY A 160 26.85 -0.45 12.07
C GLY A 160 25.64 0.13 12.79
N ALA A 161 24.44 -0.25 12.37
CA ALA A 161 23.21 0.28 12.92
C ALA A 161 23.00 -0.10 14.37
N GLN A 162 22.55 0.84 15.19
CA GLN A 162 22.26 0.66 16.60
C GLN A 162 20.75 0.78 16.85
N VAL A 163 20.22 -0.05 17.75
CA VAL A 163 18.82 0.02 18.16
C VAL A 163 18.62 1.24 19.03
N ILE A 164 17.69 2.11 18.67
CA ILE A 164 17.31 3.27 19.48
C ILE A 164 15.95 3.09 20.14
N GLU A 165 15.07 2.28 19.52
CA GLU A 165 13.72 2.08 20.04
C GLU A 165 13.16 0.72 19.58
N ARG A 166 12.41 0.08 20.47
CA ARG A 166 11.49 -1.02 20.13
C ARG A 166 10.09 -0.60 20.53
N PHE A 167 9.14 -0.78 19.62
CA PHE A 167 7.78 -0.35 19.85
C PHE A 167 6.76 -1.32 19.25
N ASP A 168 5.58 -1.35 19.83
CA ASP A 168 4.43 -2.03 19.23
C ASP A 168 3.65 -1.04 18.37
N ARG A 169 3.26 -1.45 17.19
CA ARG A 169 2.38 -0.64 16.31
C ARG A 169 1.07 -0.25 16.99
N ALA A 170 0.55 -1.11 17.86
CA ALA A 170 -0.66 -0.83 18.64
C ALA A 170 -0.55 0.42 19.53
N GLN A 171 0.67 0.85 19.91
CA GLN A 171 0.88 2.08 20.69
C GLN A 171 0.48 3.36 19.92
N PHE A 172 0.42 3.31 18.58
CA PHE A 172 0.05 4.44 17.74
C PHE A 172 -1.43 4.47 17.36
N THR A 173 -2.14 3.39 17.65
CA THR A 173 -3.59 3.30 17.46
C THR A 173 -4.21 2.62 18.69
N PRO A 174 -4.21 3.31 19.84
CA PRO A 174 -4.61 2.70 21.13
C PRO A 174 -6.09 2.35 21.17
N GLU A 175 -6.94 3.14 20.50
CA GLU A 175 -8.38 2.95 20.45
C GLU A 175 -8.79 2.36 19.08
N PRO A 176 -9.67 1.34 19.07
CA PRO A 176 -10.22 0.84 17.82
C PRO A 176 -11.00 1.92 17.08
N VAL A 177 -10.75 2.08 15.79
CA VAL A 177 -11.40 3.07 14.94
C VAL A 177 -12.81 2.62 14.58
N ARG A 178 -13.81 3.43 14.89
CA ARG A 178 -15.23 3.16 14.58
C ARG A 178 -15.44 3.17 13.07
N THR A 179 -15.80 2.02 12.54
CA THR A 179 -15.81 1.78 11.08
C THR A 179 -17.16 1.29 10.61
N VAL A 180 -17.76 2.00 9.65
CA VAL A 180 -18.92 1.55 8.89
C VAL A 180 -18.46 0.97 7.56
N VAL A 181 -19.07 -0.15 7.15
CA VAL A 181 -18.80 -0.79 5.86
C VAL A 181 -20.01 -0.63 4.93
N LEU A 182 -19.77 -0.22 3.68
CA LEU A 182 -20.75 -0.22 2.60
C LEU A 182 -20.45 -1.39 1.64
N ALA A 183 -21.42 -2.26 1.40
CA ALA A 183 -21.25 -3.40 0.48
C ALA A 183 -22.56 -3.77 -0.23
N SER A 184 -22.46 -4.14 -1.52
CA SER A 184 -23.62 -4.46 -2.38
C SER A 184 -23.74 -5.95 -2.75
N GLY A 185 -22.80 -6.80 -2.36
CA GLY A 185 -22.71 -8.15 -2.93
C GLY A 185 -22.33 -9.24 -1.93
N SER A 186 -21.44 -10.14 -2.37
CA SER A 186 -21.01 -11.33 -1.62
C SER A 186 -20.33 -11.01 -0.28
N GLY A 187 -19.71 -9.83 -0.16
CA GLY A 187 -19.02 -9.38 1.06
C GLY A 187 -17.75 -10.17 1.38
N THR A 188 -17.03 -10.70 0.39
CA THR A 188 -15.76 -11.42 0.64
C THR A 188 -14.68 -10.49 1.17
N ASN A 189 -14.57 -9.27 0.63
CA ASN A 189 -13.69 -8.22 1.16
C ASN A 189 -14.09 -7.82 2.58
N PHE A 190 -15.41 -7.75 2.88
CA PHE A 190 -15.87 -7.50 4.25
C PHE A 190 -15.49 -8.64 5.20
N GLN A 191 -15.62 -9.91 4.77
CA GLN A 191 -15.16 -11.04 5.57
C GLN A 191 -13.66 -10.93 5.89
N SER A 192 -12.83 -10.57 4.92
CA SER A 192 -11.39 -10.42 5.16
C SER A 192 -11.06 -9.31 6.18
N VAL A 193 -11.89 -8.26 6.24
CA VAL A 193 -11.77 -7.23 7.29
C VAL A 193 -12.20 -7.77 8.65
N ILE A 194 -13.32 -8.52 8.74
CA ILE A 194 -13.75 -9.18 9.99
C ILE A 194 -12.64 -10.09 10.52
N ASP A 195 -12.05 -10.92 9.66
CA ASP A 195 -10.97 -11.84 10.02
C ASP A 195 -9.72 -11.05 10.48
N SER A 196 -9.40 -9.94 9.80
CA SER A 196 -8.28 -9.08 10.17
C SER A 196 -8.47 -8.39 11.52
N VAL A 197 -9.71 -8.01 11.87
CA VAL A 197 -10.05 -7.46 13.20
C VAL A 197 -9.87 -8.53 14.26
N ALA A 198 -10.32 -9.76 14.02
CA ALA A 198 -10.08 -10.89 14.91
C ALA A 198 -8.58 -11.16 15.10
N ASP A 199 -7.76 -10.90 14.09
CA ASP A 199 -6.30 -11.01 14.11
C ASP A 199 -5.58 -9.76 14.68
N GLY A 200 -6.35 -8.79 15.23
CA GLY A 200 -5.81 -7.64 15.93
C GLY A 200 -5.70 -6.35 15.11
N LEU A 201 -6.36 -6.24 13.95
CA LEU A 201 -6.51 -4.94 13.27
C LEU A 201 -7.40 -4.02 14.13
N PRO A 202 -6.93 -2.84 14.56
CA PRO A 202 -7.64 -2.00 15.52
C PRO A 202 -8.79 -1.24 14.87
N LEU A 203 -9.84 -1.96 14.48
CA LEU A 203 -11.12 -1.40 14.02
C LEU A 203 -12.25 -1.91 14.91
N GLU A 204 -13.23 -1.04 15.17
CA GLU A 204 -14.54 -1.38 15.69
C GLU A 204 -15.54 -1.36 14.51
N LEU A 205 -15.97 -2.51 14.03
CA LEU A 205 -16.95 -2.62 12.95
C LEU A 205 -18.35 -2.35 13.51
N VAL A 206 -18.77 -1.08 13.47
CA VAL A 206 -20.01 -0.62 14.12
C VAL A 206 -21.27 -0.89 13.31
N ALA A 207 -21.18 -0.96 11.99
CA ALA A 207 -22.28 -1.37 11.11
C ALA A 207 -21.82 -1.78 9.72
N LEU A 208 -22.66 -2.61 9.06
CA LEU A 208 -22.71 -2.81 7.63
C LEU A 208 -23.96 -2.13 7.07
N VAL A 209 -23.83 -1.33 6.02
CA VAL A 209 -24.96 -0.83 5.22
C VAL A 209 -24.90 -1.46 3.83
N SER A 210 -26.01 -2.02 3.37
CA SER A 210 -26.12 -2.62 2.04
C SER A 210 -27.29 -2.03 1.27
N ASN A 211 -27.08 -1.69 0.01
CA ASN A 211 -28.14 -1.26 -0.92
C ASN A 211 -28.93 -2.43 -1.53
N LYS A 212 -28.66 -3.67 -1.08
CA LYS A 212 -29.39 -4.88 -1.46
C LYS A 212 -29.78 -5.67 -0.22
N ALA A 213 -31.07 -5.94 -0.06
CA ALA A 213 -31.58 -6.64 1.11
C ALA A 213 -31.15 -8.12 1.17
N ASP A 214 -30.84 -8.72 0.03
CA ASP A 214 -30.42 -10.11 -0.16
C ASP A 214 -28.89 -10.26 -0.28
N ALA A 215 -28.10 -9.20 -0.02
CA ALA A 215 -26.64 -9.27 -0.08
C ALA A 215 -26.11 -10.26 0.96
N LEU A 216 -25.23 -11.18 0.54
CA LEU A 216 -24.55 -12.12 1.44
C LEU A 216 -23.70 -11.40 2.49
N ALA A 217 -23.27 -10.16 2.23
CA ALA A 217 -22.60 -9.32 3.20
C ALA A 217 -23.44 -9.13 4.48
N ILE A 218 -24.77 -9.02 4.38
CA ILE A 218 -25.69 -8.90 5.54
C ILE A 218 -25.62 -10.16 6.41
N GLU A 219 -25.58 -11.33 5.80
CA GLU A 219 -25.46 -12.59 6.54
C GLU A 219 -24.11 -12.70 7.26
N ARG A 220 -23.01 -12.23 6.63
CA ARG A 220 -21.68 -12.17 7.26
C ARG A 220 -21.68 -11.25 8.46
N ALA A 221 -22.28 -10.06 8.34
CA ALA A 221 -22.44 -9.13 9.47
C ALA A 221 -23.16 -9.77 10.64
N ARG A 222 -24.31 -10.43 10.38
CA ARG A 222 -25.09 -11.11 11.40
C ARG A 222 -24.30 -12.20 12.13
N ARG A 223 -23.56 -13.03 11.39
CA ARG A 223 -22.69 -14.07 11.97
C ARG A 223 -21.58 -13.51 12.85
N ALA A 224 -21.07 -12.34 12.48
CA ALA A 224 -20.04 -11.64 13.25
C ALA A 224 -20.61 -10.76 14.39
N GLY A 225 -21.93 -10.72 14.58
CA GLY A 225 -22.57 -9.87 15.58
C GLY A 225 -22.54 -8.37 15.26
N ILE A 226 -22.31 -8.02 13.99
CA ILE A 226 -22.22 -6.64 13.49
C ILE A 226 -23.61 -6.18 13.05
N PRO A 227 -24.12 -5.01 13.50
CA PRO A 227 -25.36 -4.42 13.01
C PRO A 227 -25.38 -4.33 11.49
N ALA A 228 -26.49 -4.71 10.86
CA ALA A 228 -26.64 -4.69 9.40
C ALA A 228 -27.91 -3.93 9.00
N VAL A 229 -27.75 -2.91 8.17
CA VAL A 229 -28.83 -2.08 7.62
C VAL A 229 -28.98 -2.40 6.12
N ALA A 230 -30.16 -2.85 5.73
CA ALA A 230 -30.53 -2.97 4.33
C ALA A 230 -31.25 -1.67 3.89
N LEU A 231 -30.66 -0.97 2.93
CA LEU A 231 -31.19 0.29 2.39
C LEU A 231 -31.27 0.21 0.86
N PRO A 232 -32.22 -0.54 0.28
CA PRO A 232 -32.35 -0.64 -1.16
C PRO A 232 -32.86 0.68 -1.78
N TRP A 233 -32.26 1.07 -2.90
CA TRP A 233 -32.77 2.20 -3.66
C TRP A 233 -33.90 1.77 -4.60
N LEU A 234 -35.12 2.07 -4.20
CA LEU A 234 -36.34 1.81 -4.96
C LEU A 234 -36.66 3.02 -5.86
N ARG A 235 -36.09 3.04 -7.08
CA ARG A 235 -36.17 4.17 -8.03
C ARG A 235 -37.59 4.61 -8.36
N SER A 236 -38.58 3.71 -8.26
CA SER A 236 -39.99 4.01 -8.47
C SER A 236 -40.65 4.71 -7.28
N GLU A 237 -40.06 4.68 -6.11
CA GLU A 237 -40.66 5.13 -4.85
C GLU A 237 -39.97 6.36 -4.26
N GLN A 238 -38.69 6.60 -4.64
CA GLN A 238 -37.92 7.72 -4.10
C GLN A 238 -36.93 8.28 -5.12
N SER A 239 -36.66 9.59 -4.99
CA SER A 239 -35.63 10.26 -5.76
C SER A 239 -34.23 9.84 -5.29
N ARG A 240 -33.23 10.16 -6.10
CA ARG A 240 -31.83 9.90 -5.76
C ARG A 240 -31.39 10.71 -4.54
N GLU A 241 -31.73 11.96 -4.47
CA GLU A 241 -31.39 12.88 -3.37
C GLU A 241 -31.96 12.36 -2.04
N ARG A 242 -33.20 11.85 -2.05
CA ARG A 242 -33.81 11.26 -0.85
C ARG A 242 -33.09 10.00 -0.42
N TYR A 243 -32.67 9.15 -1.36
CA TYR A 243 -31.90 7.96 -1.05
C TYR A 243 -30.53 8.32 -0.46
N ASP A 244 -29.83 9.29 -1.06
CA ASP A 244 -28.51 9.73 -0.60
C ASP A 244 -28.58 10.34 0.81
N ALA A 245 -29.62 11.12 1.12
CA ALA A 245 -29.88 11.62 2.47
C ALA A 245 -30.11 10.46 3.48
N GLN A 246 -30.93 9.48 3.12
CA GLN A 246 -31.14 8.28 3.96
C GLN A 246 -29.87 7.46 4.15
N LEU A 247 -29.01 7.37 3.15
CA LEU A 247 -27.72 6.72 3.27
C LEU A 247 -26.80 7.47 4.26
N SER A 248 -26.78 8.80 4.17
CA SER A 248 -26.02 9.63 5.13
C SER A 248 -26.52 9.43 6.56
N ASP A 249 -27.83 9.50 6.78
CA ASP A 249 -28.45 9.28 8.12
C ASP A 249 -28.12 7.88 8.65
N ALA A 250 -28.20 6.86 7.78
CA ALA A 250 -27.92 5.48 8.13
C ALA A 250 -26.46 5.22 8.50
N VAL A 251 -25.53 6.03 8.02
CA VAL A 251 -24.11 5.97 8.37
C VAL A 251 -23.81 6.84 9.58
N GLU A 252 -24.32 8.07 9.62
CA GLU A 252 -24.05 9.07 10.66
C GLU A 252 -24.47 8.58 12.06
N GLN A 253 -25.60 7.86 12.19
CA GLN A 253 -26.08 7.34 13.47
C GLN A 253 -25.05 6.45 14.19
N TYR A 254 -24.09 5.88 13.46
CA TYR A 254 -23.01 5.06 14.05
C TYR A 254 -21.76 5.86 14.38
N ASN A 255 -21.73 7.17 14.07
CA ASN A 255 -20.61 8.06 14.31
C ASN A 255 -19.27 7.45 13.86
N PRO A 256 -19.10 7.10 12.57
CA PRO A 256 -17.89 6.47 12.08
C PRO A 256 -16.75 7.46 11.98
N GLU A 257 -15.53 6.97 12.22
CA GLU A 257 -14.28 7.66 11.93
C GLU A 257 -13.69 7.20 10.58
N LEU A 258 -14.15 6.05 10.07
CA LEU A 258 -13.75 5.47 8.80
C LEU A 258 -14.95 4.83 8.11
N VAL A 259 -15.10 5.05 6.82
CA VAL A 259 -16.07 4.34 5.99
C VAL A 259 -15.32 3.51 4.94
N LEU A 260 -15.63 2.21 4.87
CA LEU A 260 -15.03 1.28 3.91
C LEU A 260 -16.04 0.93 2.82
N LEU A 261 -15.71 1.17 1.56
CA LEU A 261 -16.49 0.73 0.40
C LEU A 261 -15.90 -0.61 -0.08
N LEU A 262 -16.58 -1.71 0.26
CA LEU A 262 -16.13 -3.07 -0.03
C LEU A 262 -17.07 -3.76 -1.04
N GLY A 263 -16.97 -3.32 -2.29
CA GLY A 263 -17.89 -3.72 -3.36
C GLY A 263 -19.22 -2.95 -3.31
N TRP A 264 -19.17 -1.67 -2.98
CA TRP A 264 -20.30 -0.76 -3.09
C TRP A 264 -20.46 -0.30 -4.54
N MET A 265 -21.66 -0.44 -5.10
CA MET A 265 -21.90 -0.27 -6.54
C MET A 265 -22.62 1.03 -6.91
N HIS A 266 -22.96 1.88 -5.96
CA HIS A 266 -23.55 3.19 -6.22
C HIS A 266 -22.52 4.30 -6.10
N LEU A 267 -22.53 5.25 -7.00
CA LEU A 267 -21.77 6.49 -6.83
C LEU A 267 -22.30 7.22 -5.59
N LEU A 268 -21.41 7.76 -4.80
CA LEU A 268 -21.73 8.56 -3.63
C LEU A 268 -21.97 10.02 -4.04
N ASP A 269 -22.95 10.64 -3.41
CA ASP A 269 -23.19 12.08 -3.62
C ASP A 269 -22.02 12.91 -3.04
N PRO A 270 -21.65 14.06 -3.66
CA PRO A 270 -20.61 14.93 -3.13
C PRO A 270 -20.82 15.36 -1.66
N SER A 271 -22.08 15.53 -1.23
CA SER A 271 -22.38 15.87 0.17
C SER A 271 -22.05 14.72 1.13
N PHE A 272 -22.26 13.48 0.71
CA PHE A 272 -21.84 12.30 1.47
C PHE A 272 -20.31 12.24 1.60
N VAL A 273 -19.59 12.49 0.48
CA VAL A 273 -18.12 12.51 0.49
C VAL A 273 -17.58 13.62 1.40
N ALA A 274 -18.26 14.78 1.43
CA ALA A 274 -17.88 15.88 2.32
C ALA A 274 -18.18 15.58 3.81
N ALA A 275 -19.28 14.87 4.09
CA ALA A 275 -19.67 14.51 5.45
C ALA A 275 -18.76 13.43 6.05
N PHE A 276 -18.25 12.52 5.23
CA PHE A 276 -17.38 11.40 5.64
C PHE A 276 -16.04 11.44 4.87
N PRO A 277 -15.12 12.37 5.22
CA PRO A 277 -13.88 12.56 4.45
C PRO A 277 -12.90 11.39 4.54
N GLU A 278 -13.03 10.56 5.57
CA GLU A 278 -12.17 9.40 5.79
C GLU A 278 -12.84 8.14 5.22
N MET A 279 -12.65 7.92 3.92
CA MET A 279 -13.22 6.76 3.23
C MET A 279 -12.19 6.06 2.38
N LEU A 280 -12.23 4.71 2.37
CA LEU A 280 -11.42 3.86 1.50
C LEU A 280 -12.31 2.99 0.61
N ASN A 281 -11.93 2.88 -0.66
CA ASN A 281 -12.60 2.01 -1.63
C ASN A 281 -11.64 0.92 -2.14
N VAL A 282 -12.16 -0.28 -2.29
CA VAL A 282 -11.49 -1.38 -3.03
C VAL A 282 -11.97 -1.35 -4.47
N HIS A 283 -11.03 -1.22 -5.39
CA HIS A 283 -11.33 -1.14 -6.81
C HIS A 283 -10.57 -2.22 -7.60
N PRO A 284 -11.26 -3.03 -8.44
CA PRO A 284 -10.66 -4.14 -9.17
C PRO A 284 -9.90 -3.68 -10.41
N SER A 285 -9.00 -2.70 -10.24
CA SER A 285 -8.10 -2.20 -11.28
C SER A 285 -6.79 -1.73 -10.67
N PHE A 286 -5.70 -1.82 -11.46
CA PHE A 286 -4.40 -1.27 -11.07
C PHE A 286 -4.37 0.22 -11.40
N LEU A 287 -4.64 1.06 -10.40
CA LEU A 287 -4.71 2.50 -10.56
C LEU A 287 -3.32 3.17 -10.50
N PRO A 288 -3.11 4.28 -11.24
CA PRO A 288 -1.87 5.06 -11.13
C PRO A 288 -1.74 5.72 -9.76
N LEU A 289 -0.50 5.91 -9.28
CA LEU A 289 -0.23 6.66 -8.03
C LEU A 289 -0.53 8.15 -8.18
N ASP A 290 -0.33 8.70 -9.37
CA ASP A 290 -0.78 10.04 -9.72
C ASP A 290 -2.24 9.96 -10.20
N PRO A 291 -3.21 10.47 -9.42
CA PRO A 291 -4.63 10.34 -9.75
C PRO A 291 -5.05 11.12 -11.00
N SER A 292 -4.24 12.07 -11.46
CA SER A 292 -4.49 12.83 -12.70
C SER A 292 -4.26 12.01 -13.97
N ARG A 293 -3.50 10.92 -13.89
CA ARG A 293 -3.15 10.08 -15.05
C ARG A 293 -4.25 9.08 -15.37
N ASP A 294 -4.44 8.83 -16.66
CA ASP A 294 -5.40 7.84 -17.18
C ASP A 294 -4.73 6.55 -17.68
N VAL A 295 -3.42 6.44 -17.51
CA VAL A 295 -2.63 5.27 -17.89
C VAL A 295 -1.62 4.94 -16.80
N VAL A 296 -1.24 3.66 -16.72
CA VAL A 296 -0.25 3.17 -15.77
C VAL A 296 0.72 2.20 -16.45
N GLY A 297 2.02 2.31 -16.12
CA GLY A 297 3.06 1.40 -16.60
C GLY A 297 3.10 0.13 -15.75
N MET A 298 3.27 -1.01 -16.43
CA MET A 298 3.29 -2.35 -15.84
C MET A 298 4.72 -2.90 -15.70
N PRO A 299 4.96 -3.95 -14.89
CA PRO A 299 6.29 -4.46 -14.61
C PRO A 299 7.11 -4.86 -15.84
N ASP A 300 6.45 -5.28 -16.93
CA ASP A 300 7.08 -5.65 -18.19
C ASP A 300 7.27 -4.47 -19.16
N GLY A 301 7.01 -3.24 -18.72
CA GLY A 301 7.10 -2.03 -19.53
C GLY A 301 5.85 -1.73 -20.36
N ALA A 302 4.85 -2.61 -20.38
CA ALA A 302 3.57 -2.32 -21.00
C ALA A 302 2.87 -1.14 -20.31
N THR A 303 2.00 -0.46 -21.05
CA THR A 303 1.13 0.59 -20.51
C THR A 303 -0.31 0.19 -20.70
N ILE A 304 -1.10 0.27 -19.66
CA ILE A 304 -2.54 -0.03 -19.69
C ILE A 304 -3.36 1.20 -19.29
N PRO A 305 -4.64 1.31 -19.70
CA PRO A 305 -5.55 2.30 -19.17
C PRO A 305 -5.80 2.09 -17.68
N ALA A 306 -6.04 3.17 -16.95
CA ALA A 306 -6.60 3.11 -15.60
C ALA A 306 -8.10 2.83 -15.72
N PHE A 307 -8.48 1.55 -15.68
CA PHE A 307 -9.88 1.14 -15.78
C PHE A 307 -10.64 1.59 -14.53
N ARG A 308 -11.43 2.65 -14.66
CA ARG A 308 -12.23 3.24 -13.57
C ARG A 308 -13.70 2.92 -13.74
N GLY A 309 -14.48 3.05 -12.65
CA GLY A 309 -15.91 2.81 -12.66
C GLY A 309 -16.33 1.35 -12.44
N PRO A 310 -17.63 1.05 -12.52
CA PRO A 310 -18.21 -0.19 -11.99
C PRO A 310 -17.90 -1.45 -12.82
N HIS A 311 -17.34 -1.32 -14.03
CA HIS A 311 -17.11 -2.43 -14.96
C HIS A 311 -15.62 -2.62 -15.30
N ALA A 312 -14.71 -2.16 -14.44
CA ALA A 312 -13.28 -2.12 -14.71
C ALA A 312 -12.69 -3.47 -15.20
N VAL A 313 -13.10 -4.60 -14.63
CA VAL A 313 -12.64 -5.94 -15.04
C VAL A 313 -13.12 -6.28 -16.44
N ARG A 314 -14.41 -6.05 -16.72
CA ARG A 314 -15.00 -6.28 -18.04
C ARG A 314 -14.35 -5.38 -19.10
N ASP A 315 -14.15 -4.11 -18.78
CA ASP A 315 -13.54 -3.14 -19.68
C ASP A 315 -12.09 -3.53 -20.02
N ALA A 316 -11.34 -4.05 -19.05
CA ALA A 316 -10.01 -4.58 -19.27
C ALA A 316 -10.01 -5.81 -20.20
N LEU A 317 -10.95 -6.74 -20.03
CA LEU A 317 -11.10 -7.90 -20.91
C LEU A 317 -11.52 -7.51 -22.32
N VAL A 318 -12.46 -6.58 -22.48
CA VAL A 318 -12.89 -6.03 -23.78
C VAL A 318 -11.73 -5.34 -24.50
N ALA A 319 -10.89 -4.62 -23.74
CA ALA A 319 -9.70 -3.97 -24.28
C ALA A 319 -8.54 -4.95 -24.55
N ASN A 320 -8.70 -6.24 -24.30
CA ASN A 320 -7.64 -7.25 -24.37
C ASN A 320 -6.38 -6.81 -23.60
N SER A 321 -6.59 -6.21 -22.44
CA SER A 321 -5.48 -5.76 -21.60
C SER A 321 -4.68 -6.97 -21.09
N PRO A 322 -3.34 -6.98 -21.24
CA PRO A 322 -2.52 -8.08 -20.72
C PRO A 322 -2.41 -8.04 -19.19
N TRP A 323 -2.81 -6.95 -18.58
CA TRP A 323 -2.76 -6.72 -17.15
C TRP A 323 -4.07 -6.12 -16.63
N VAL A 324 -4.36 -6.48 -15.41
CA VAL A 324 -5.32 -5.83 -14.51
C VAL A 324 -4.67 -5.69 -13.14
N GLY A 325 -5.45 -5.52 -12.09
CA GLY A 325 -4.98 -5.55 -10.72
C GLY A 325 -6.07 -5.13 -9.77
N ALA A 326 -5.69 -4.90 -8.54
CA ALA A 326 -6.56 -4.30 -7.54
C ALA A 326 -5.85 -3.12 -6.88
N SER A 327 -6.63 -2.14 -6.46
CA SER A 327 -6.16 -0.97 -5.72
C SER A 327 -7.09 -0.65 -4.57
N VAL A 328 -6.53 -0.18 -3.47
CA VAL A 328 -7.28 0.45 -2.38
C VAL A 328 -6.87 1.91 -2.33
N HIS A 329 -7.83 2.80 -2.42
CA HIS A 329 -7.60 4.23 -2.52
C HIS A 329 -8.58 5.02 -1.64
N GLU A 330 -8.22 6.25 -1.31
CA GLU A 330 -9.12 7.22 -0.69
C GLU A 330 -10.26 7.57 -1.65
N VAL A 331 -11.45 7.79 -1.10
CA VAL A 331 -12.61 8.19 -1.91
C VAL A 331 -12.64 9.71 -2.04
N THR A 332 -12.85 10.16 -3.26
CA THR A 332 -13.03 11.58 -3.60
C THR A 332 -14.29 11.73 -4.45
N VAL A 333 -14.69 12.97 -4.72
CA VAL A 333 -15.82 13.27 -5.60
C VAL A 333 -15.58 12.73 -7.02
N ASP A 334 -14.32 12.77 -7.47
CA ASP A 334 -13.93 12.20 -8.75
C ASP A 334 -13.76 10.69 -8.64
N THR A 335 -14.52 9.95 -9.43
CA THR A 335 -14.58 8.48 -9.38
C THR A 335 -13.20 7.85 -9.58
N ASP A 336 -12.78 7.03 -8.60
CA ASP A 336 -11.53 6.26 -8.57
C ASP A 336 -10.26 7.12 -8.82
N ARG A 337 -10.28 8.39 -8.36
CA ARG A 337 -9.17 9.35 -8.47
C ARG A 337 -8.57 9.78 -7.13
N GLY A 338 -8.91 9.09 -6.06
CA GLY A 338 -8.27 9.32 -4.77
C GLY A 338 -6.85 8.74 -4.69
N ARG A 339 -6.11 9.17 -3.68
CA ARG A 339 -4.75 8.69 -3.41
C ARG A 339 -4.74 7.18 -3.17
N VAL A 340 -3.89 6.45 -3.89
CA VAL A 340 -3.74 5.01 -3.76
C VAL A 340 -2.87 4.68 -2.53
N LEU A 341 -3.43 3.86 -1.63
CA LEU A 341 -2.75 3.39 -0.41
C LEU A 341 -2.07 2.04 -0.60
N ALA A 342 -2.70 1.15 -1.34
CA ALA A 342 -2.14 -0.15 -1.68
C ALA A 342 -2.66 -0.60 -3.04
N ARG A 343 -1.82 -1.28 -3.84
CA ARG A 343 -2.21 -1.82 -5.14
C ARG A 343 -1.34 -3.02 -5.51
N LYS A 344 -1.85 -3.89 -6.36
CA LYS A 344 -1.10 -5.04 -6.88
C LYS A 344 -1.52 -5.35 -8.31
N PRO A 345 -0.55 -5.50 -9.24
CA PRO A 345 -0.86 -5.90 -10.61
C PRO A 345 -1.16 -7.40 -10.68
N LEU A 346 -1.94 -7.80 -11.68
CA LEU A 346 -2.25 -9.18 -11.99
C LEU A 346 -2.26 -9.37 -13.51
N ARG A 347 -1.54 -10.39 -14.02
CA ARG A 347 -1.61 -10.76 -15.43
C ARG A 347 -2.93 -11.43 -15.76
N VAL A 348 -3.52 -11.02 -16.88
CA VAL A 348 -4.65 -11.72 -17.50
C VAL A 348 -4.11 -12.95 -18.24
N LEU A 349 -4.76 -14.09 -18.03
CA LEU A 349 -4.39 -15.34 -18.70
C LEU A 349 -5.09 -15.45 -20.06
N ALA A 350 -4.46 -16.15 -21.00
CA ALA A 350 -5.05 -16.36 -22.32
C ALA A 350 -6.39 -17.10 -22.21
N GLY A 351 -7.45 -16.50 -22.77
CA GLY A 351 -8.79 -17.08 -22.76
C GLY A 351 -9.52 -17.01 -21.39
N GLU A 352 -8.99 -16.24 -20.45
CA GLU A 352 -9.62 -16.03 -19.14
C GLU A 352 -10.88 -15.18 -19.29
N ASP A 353 -11.98 -15.61 -18.66
CA ASP A 353 -13.22 -14.87 -18.60
C ASP A 353 -13.29 -13.98 -17.32
N GLU A 354 -14.38 -13.21 -17.20
CA GLU A 354 -14.58 -12.29 -16.07
C GLU A 354 -14.66 -13.03 -14.73
N GLU A 355 -15.30 -14.20 -14.69
CA GLU A 355 -15.44 -14.99 -13.46
C GLU A 355 -14.09 -15.55 -13.00
N GLY A 356 -13.30 -16.14 -13.90
CA GLY A 356 -11.96 -16.65 -13.60
C GLY A 356 -11.02 -15.56 -13.12
N LEU A 357 -11.06 -14.40 -13.78
CA LEU A 357 -10.23 -13.26 -13.42
C LEU A 357 -10.61 -12.69 -12.04
N LEU A 358 -11.90 -12.54 -11.74
CA LEU A 358 -12.39 -12.12 -10.43
C LEU A 358 -12.02 -13.12 -9.33
N ALA A 359 -12.08 -14.42 -9.59
CA ALA A 359 -11.67 -15.44 -8.63
C ALA A 359 -10.19 -15.31 -8.22
N ARG A 360 -9.33 -14.82 -9.12
CA ARG A 360 -7.90 -14.55 -8.85
C ARG A 360 -7.67 -13.18 -8.22
N LEU A 361 -8.50 -12.18 -8.52
CA LEU A 361 -8.42 -10.84 -7.95
C LEU A 361 -8.86 -10.78 -6.48
N HIS A 362 -9.93 -11.47 -6.11
CA HIS A 362 -10.48 -11.41 -4.75
C HIS A 362 -9.45 -11.72 -3.65
N PRO A 363 -8.61 -12.78 -3.74
CA PRO A 363 -7.56 -13.02 -2.74
C PRO A 363 -6.51 -11.89 -2.66
N ILE A 364 -6.28 -11.17 -3.76
CA ILE A 364 -5.40 -9.99 -3.80
C ILE A 364 -6.08 -8.84 -3.07
N GLU A 365 -7.32 -8.53 -3.40
CA GLU A 365 -8.12 -7.50 -2.74
C GLU A 365 -8.17 -7.69 -1.23
N HIS A 366 -8.42 -8.92 -0.75
CA HIS A 366 -8.46 -9.25 0.69
C HIS A 366 -7.18 -8.82 1.41
N LYS A 367 -6.01 -9.06 0.82
CA LYS A 367 -4.72 -8.66 1.40
C LYS A 367 -4.50 -7.16 1.33
N LEU A 368 -4.86 -6.54 0.19
CA LEU A 368 -4.67 -5.11 -0.02
C LEU A 368 -5.53 -4.27 0.91
N VAL A 369 -6.77 -4.67 1.21
CA VAL A 369 -7.64 -3.98 2.15
C VAL A 369 -6.98 -3.87 3.52
N ALA A 370 -6.50 -4.97 4.08
CA ALA A 370 -5.82 -4.97 5.37
C ALA A 370 -4.52 -4.13 5.34
N THR A 371 -3.78 -4.20 4.22
CA THR A 371 -2.55 -3.40 4.02
C THR A 371 -2.85 -1.91 3.99
N ALA A 372 -3.87 -1.50 3.22
CA ALA A 372 -4.26 -0.10 3.08
C ALA A 372 -4.81 0.48 4.38
N ILE A 373 -5.64 -0.28 5.10
CA ILE A 373 -6.17 0.15 6.41
C ILE A 373 -5.02 0.36 7.40
N LYS A 374 -4.07 -0.58 7.48
CA LYS A 374 -2.88 -0.43 8.34
C LYS A 374 -2.09 0.83 7.98
N ARG A 375 -1.88 1.08 6.69
CA ARG A 375 -1.21 2.28 6.22
C ARG A 375 -1.97 3.54 6.62
N TRP A 376 -3.28 3.60 6.37
CA TRP A 376 -4.13 4.72 6.74
C TRP A 376 -4.08 5.01 8.25
N LEU A 377 -4.18 3.96 9.08
CA LEU A 377 -4.07 4.06 10.54
C LEU A 377 -2.73 4.68 10.97
N TYR A 378 -1.64 4.28 10.33
CA TYR A 378 -0.29 4.74 10.71
C TYR A 378 0.04 6.14 10.21
N GLU A 379 -0.58 6.59 9.13
CA GLU A 379 -0.40 7.96 8.62
C GLU A 379 -1.22 8.98 9.43
N ARG A 380 -2.31 8.54 10.05
CA ARG A 380 -3.22 9.37 10.83
C ARG A 380 -2.73 9.64 12.26
N ALA A 381 -1.96 8.75 12.84
CA ALA A 381 -1.53 8.78 14.24
C ALA A 381 -0.53 9.92 14.62
#